data_8b414a3565ba3ce9e97a74950f33a513
#
_entry.id   8b414a3565ba3ce9e97a74950f33a513
#
_cell.length_a   1.000
_cell.length_b   1.000
_cell.length_c   1.000
_cell.angle_alpha   90.00
_cell.angle_beta   90.00
_cell.angle_gamma   90.00
#
_symmetry.space_group_name_H-M   'P 1'
#
loop_
_entity.id
_entity.type
_entity.pdbx_description
1 polymer ?
#
loop_
_entity_poly.entity_id
_entity_poly.type
_entity_poly.pdbx_seq_one_letter_code
_entity_poly.pdbx_strand_id
1 'polypeptide(L)'
;MDYVLPNELVDGMIAAGGKKSSVSIKNLLLRGFYSGSALGLALCLALTIMVQTGIPWIGSFIFPFGFASIVLFGMELVTGNFALLPMAVWAGRTTWSKTFRNWIWVWIGNFLGT
;
A
#
# COMPACT_ATOMS: atom_id res chain seq x y z
N MET A 1 -1.77 27.11 -0.11
CA MET A 1 -2.40 26.38 -1.23
C MET A 1 -2.89 25.03 -0.73
N ASP A 2 -4.12 24.69 -1.02
CA ASP A 2 -4.75 23.48 -0.48
C ASP A 2 -4.51 22.22 -1.34
N TYR A 3 -3.70 22.32 -2.40
CA TYR A 3 -3.33 21.20 -3.25
C TYR A 3 -1.84 21.22 -3.59
N VAL A 4 -1.30 20.04 -3.87
CA VAL A 4 0.10 19.85 -4.26
C VAL A 4 0.23 19.96 -5.78
N LEU A 5 1.20 20.73 -6.26
CA LEU A 5 1.50 20.83 -7.69
C LEU A 5 2.01 19.49 -8.24
N PRO A 6 1.77 19.16 -9.52
CA PRO A 6 2.19 17.88 -10.09
C PRO A 6 3.69 17.57 -9.91
N ASN A 7 4.55 18.55 -10.07
CA ASN A 7 5.99 18.37 -9.86
C ASN A 7 6.34 18.04 -8.40
N GLU A 8 5.71 18.74 -7.47
CA GLU A 8 5.88 18.49 -6.03
C GLU A 8 5.35 17.12 -5.64
N LEU A 9 4.24 16.67 -6.26
CA LEU A 9 3.70 15.34 -6.06
C LEU A 9 4.69 14.26 -6.49
N VAL A 10 5.28 14.39 -7.67
CA VAL A 10 6.29 13.45 -8.18
C VAL A 10 7.51 13.40 -7.25
N ASP A 11 8.02 14.55 -6.82
CA ASP A 11 9.13 14.61 -5.88
C ASP A 11 8.79 13.95 -4.54
N GLY A 12 7.58 14.15 -4.04
CA GLY A 12 7.06 13.49 -2.85
C GLY A 12 6.98 11.97 -2.98
N MET A 13 6.53 11.47 -4.13
CA MET A 13 6.47 10.04 -4.42
C MET A 13 7.87 9.40 -4.50
N ILE A 14 8.83 10.07 -5.12
CA ILE A 14 10.23 9.64 -5.18
C ILE A 14 10.82 9.57 -3.77
N ALA A 15 10.61 10.59 -2.94
CA ALA A 15 11.06 10.61 -1.56
C ALA A 15 10.43 9.49 -0.72
N ALA A 16 9.15 9.22 -0.92
CA ALA A 16 8.44 8.13 -0.26
C ALA A 16 9.02 6.75 -0.65
N GLY A 17 9.30 6.53 -1.93
CA GLY A 17 9.97 5.32 -2.42
C GLY A 17 11.35 5.11 -1.80
N GLY A 18 12.14 6.16 -1.69
CA GLY A 18 13.44 6.13 -1.03
C GLY A 18 13.34 5.73 0.45
N LYS A 19 12.37 6.29 1.19
CA LYS A 19 12.13 5.92 2.59
C LYS A 19 11.70 4.47 2.74
N LYS A 20 10.81 4.01 1.87
CA LYS A 20 10.31 2.63 1.89
C LYS A 20 11.43 1.60 1.64
N SER A 21 12.40 1.94 0.82
CA SER A 21 13.53 1.06 0.52
C SER A 21 14.45 0.80 1.72
N SER A 22 14.46 1.69 2.70
CA SER A 22 15.30 1.62 3.90
C SER A 22 14.59 1.05 5.14
N VAL A 23 13.32 0.68 5.03
CA VAL A 23 12.56 0.10 6.15
C VAL A 23 13.11 -1.28 6.50
N SER A 24 13.20 -1.58 7.79
CA SER A 24 13.66 -2.88 8.29
C SER A 24 12.70 -4.00 7.92
N ILE A 25 13.22 -5.24 7.77
CA ILE A 25 12.41 -6.42 7.42
C ILE A 25 11.27 -6.62 8.43
N LYS A 26 11.55 -6.48 9.72
CA LYS A 26 10.54 -6.59 10.78
C LYS A 26 9.38 -5.62 10.54
N ASN A 27 9.69 -4.36 10.25
CA ASN A 27 8.66 -3.35 10.00
C ASN A 27 7.94 -3.58 8.66
N LEU A 28 8.63 -4.06 7.63
CA LEU A 28 7.99 -4.45 6.36
C LEU A 28 6.96 -5.56 6.59
N LEU A 29 7.31 -6.57 7.37
CA LEU A 29 6.39 -7.67 7.70
C LEU A 29 5.21 -7.18 8.53
N LEU A 30 5.44 -6.42 9.61
CA LEU A 30 4.36 -5.94 10.49
C LEU A 30 3.40 -4.99 9.76
N ARG A 31 3.94 -4.03 9.02
CA ARG A 31 3.13 -3.09 8.25
C ARG A 31 2.41 -3.77 7.08
N GLY A 32 3.08 -4.74 6.44
CA GLY A 32 2.48 -5.56 5.41
C GLY A 32 1.36 -6.45 5.95
N PHE A 33 1.55 -7.06 7.11
CA PHE A 33 0.52 -7.84 7.78
C PHE A 33 -0.72 -7.00 8.09
N TYR A 34 -0.54 -5.81 8.66
CA TYR A 34 -1.66 -4.89 8.89
C TYR A 34 -2.41 -4.57 7.60
N SER A 35 -1.67 -4.25 6.53
CA SER A 35 -2.28 -3.91 5.25
C SER A 35 -3.09 -5.07 4.66
N GLY A 36 -2.53 -6.28 4.70
CA GLY A 36 -3.23 -7.48 4.27
C GLY A 36 -4.52 -7.71 5.06
N SER A 37 -4.44 -7.60 6.40
CA SER A 37 -5.60 -7.74 7.28
C SER A 37 -6.67 -6.68 7.01
N ALA A 38 -6.27 -5.43 6.85
CA ALA A 38 -7.21 -4.33 6.56
C ALA A 38 -7.94 -4.55 5.24
N LEU A 39 -7.23 -4.94 4.17
CA LEU A 39 -7.85 -5.23 2.88
C LEU A 39 -8.71 -6.50 2.93
N GLY A 40 -8.24 -7.55 3.60
CA GLY A 40 -9.01 -8.78 3.75
C GLY A 40 -10.34 -8.54 4.48
N LEU A 41 -10.31 -7.81 5.59
CA LEU A 41 -11.53 -7.44 6.32
C LEU A 41 -12.45 -6.53 5.49
N ALA A 42 -11.89 -5.55 4.79
CA ALA A 42 -12.67 -4.67 3.92
C ALA A 42 -13.34 -5.44 2.78
N LEU A 43 -12.64 -6.41 2.19
CA LEU A 43 -13.19 -7.29 1.15
C LEU A 43 -14.31 -8.17 1.71
N CYS A 44 -14.08 -8.82 2.84
CA CYS A 44 -15.10 -9.65 3.49
C CYS A 44 -16.36 -8.85 3.81
N LEU A 45 -16.20 -7.64 4.36
CA LEU A 45 -17.31 -6.75 4.66
C LEU A 45 -18.06 -6.34 3.38
N ALA A 46 -17.33 -5.92 2.35
CA ALA A 46 -17.92 -5.52 1.08
C ALA A 46 -18.72 -6.66 0.43
N LEU A 47 -18.14 -7.85 0.35
CA LEU A 47 -18.81 -9.04 -0.20
C LEU A 47 -20.05 -9.43 0.62
N THR A 48 -19.94 -9.41 1.94
CA THR A 48 -21.06 -9.73 2.84
C THR A 48 -22.24 -8.79 2.59
N ILE A 49 -21.99 -7.50 2.52
CA ILE A 49 -23.05 -6.51 2.30
C ILE A 49 -23.62 -6.63 0.89
N MET A 50 -22.80 -6.87 -0.12
CA MET A 50 -23.27 -7.11 -1.49
C MET A 50 -24.22 -8.30 -1.56
N VAL A 51 -23.87 -9.41 -0.90
CA VAL A 51 -24.71 -10.62 -0.86
C VAL A 51 -26.00 -10.38 -0.07
N GLN A 52 -25.91 -9.75 1.09
CA GLN A 52 -27.07 -9.53 1.96
C GLN A 52 -28.08 -8.53 1.37
N THR A 53 -27.61 -7.51 0.68
CA THR A 53 -28.47 -6.47 0.11
C THR A 53 -28.92 -6.77 -1.33
N GLY A 54 -28.18 -7.62 -2.03
CA GLY A 54 -28.37 -7.85 -3.47
C GLY A 54 -27.99 -6.66 -4.34
N ILE A 55 -27.24 -5.69 -3.78
CA ILE A 55 -26.86 -4.44 -4.46
C ILE A 55 -25.32 -4.42 -4.66
N PRO A 56 -24.81 -4.80 -5.84
CA PRO A 56 -23.37 -4.95 -6.07
C PRO A 56 -22.56 -3.67 -5.87
N TRP A 57 -23.08 -2.51 -6.24
CA TRP A 57 -22.31 -1.26 -6.16
C TRP A 57 -22.06 -0.77 -4.74
N ILE A 58 -22.81 -1.24 -3.74
CA ILE A 58 -22.57 -0.88 -2.32
C ILE A 58 -21.16 -1.31 -1.88
N GLY A 59 -20.70 -2.47 -2.32
CA GLY A 59 -19.34 -2.93 -2.05
C GLY A 59 -18.25 -1.97 -2.52
N SER A 60 -18.51 -1.27 -3.61
CA SER A 60 -17.57 -0.27 -4.16
C SER A 60 -17.40 0.97 -3.28
N PHE A 61 -18.35 1.27 -2.42
CA PHE A 61 -18.23 2.33 -1.41
C PHE A 61 -17.56 1.87 -0.12
N ILE A 62 -17.64 0.59 0.20
CA ILE A 62 -17.16 0.03 1.48
C ILE A 62 -15.70 -0.42 1.37
N PHE A 63 -15.35 -1.11 0.29
CA PHE A 63 -13.99 -1.63 0.10
C PHE A 63 -12.88 -0.55 0.21
N PRO A 64 -13.03 0.67 -0.32
CA PRO A 64 -12.01 1.72 -0.21
C PRO A 64 -11.62 2.12 1.21
N PHE A 65 -12.44 1.89 2.23
CA PHE A 65 -12.08 2.16 3.62
C PHE A 65 -10.84 1.38 4.08
N GLY A 66 -10.68 0.14 3.63
CA GLY A 66 -9.48 -0.64 3.91
C GLY A 66 -8.23 0.01 3.32
N PHE A 67 -8.29 0.40 2.05
CA PHE A 67 -7.18 1.09 1.39
C PHE A 67 -6.88 2.45 2.01
N ALA A 68 -7.91 3.24 2.31
CA ALA A 68 -7.75 4.54 2.96
C ALA A 68 -7.02 4.41 4.31
N SER A 69 -7.36 3.40 5.13
CA SER A 69 -6.68 3.16 6.40
C SER A 69 -5.19 2.83 6.22
N ILE A 70 -4.85 2.03 5.21
CA ILE A 70 -3.46 1.68 4.88
C ILE A 70 -2.64 2.93 4.56
N VAL A 71 -3.20 3.81 3.73
CA VAL A 71 -2.54 5.06 3.33
C VAL A 71 -2.39 6.01 4.52
N LEU A 72 -3.46 6.23 5.28
CA LEU A 72 -3.47 7.15 6.42
C LEU A 72 -2.51 6.73 7.53
N PHE A 73 -2.38 5.45 7.79
CA PHE A 73 -1.45 4.94 8.81
C PHE A 73 -0.03 4.70 8.28
N GLY A 74 0.22 4.96 7.01
CA GLY A 74 1.54 4.78 6.42
C GLY A 74 2.02 3.32 6.41
N MET A 75 1.09 2.39 6.23
CA MET A 75 1.39 0.96 6.20
C MET A 75 1.93 0.54 4.82
N GLU A 76 2.41 -0.69 4.72
CA GLU A 76 3.07 -1.20 3.52
C GLU A 76 2.13 -2.09 2.71
N LEU A 77 1.85 -1.67 1.48
CA LEU A 77 1.10 -2.45 0.51
C LEU A 77 1.97 -2.66 -0.74
N VAL A 78 2.18 -3.92 -1.12
CA VAL A 78 3.12 -4.27 -2.19
C VAL A 78 2.75 -3.63 -3.54
N THR A 79 1.47 -3.53 -3.84
CA THR A 79 0.99 -2.92 -5.09
C THR A 79 1.35 -1.43 -5.19
N GLY A 80 1.24 -0.68 -4.10
CA GLY A 80 1.72 0.69 -4.03
C GLY A 80 3.24 0.79 -4.16
N ASN A 81 3.96 -0.14 -3.56
CA ASN A 81 5.41 -0.20 -3.61
C ASN A 81 5.94 -0.54 -5.02
N PHE A 82 5.15 -1.23 -5.86
CA PHE A 82 5.49 -1.47 -7.27
C PHE A 82 5.60 -0.18 -8.09
N ALA A 83 4.90 0.87 -7.70
CA ALA A 83 5.01 2.18 -8.34
C ALA A 83 6.11 3.04 -7.71
N LEU A 84 6.14 3.15 -6.40
CA LEU A 84 6.99 4.11 -5.69
C LEU A 84 8.48 3.77 -5.71
N LEU A 85 8.85 2.49 -5.52
CA LEU A 85 10.25 2.11 -5.46
C LEU A 85 10.98 2.22 -6.81
N PRO A 86 10.42 1.79 -7.95
CA PRO A 86 11.05 2.04 -9.25
C PRO A 86 11.28 3.52 -9.54
N MET A 87 10.34 4.38 -9.20
CA MET A 87 10.52 5.83 -9.33
C MET A 87 11.75 6.32 -8.55
N ALA A 88 11.92 5.82 -7.31
CA ALA A 88 13.07 6.15 -6.49
C ALA A 88 14.39 5.58 -7.06
N VAL A 89 14.36 4.40 -7.67
CA VAL A 89 15.54 3.82 -8.34
C VAL A 89 15.97 4.69 -9.53
N TRP A 90 15.04 5.04 -10.38
CA TRP A 90 15.33 5.89 -11.55
C TRP A 90 15.78 7.28 -11.18
N ALA A 91 15.33 7.80 -10.04
CA ALA A 91 15.81 9.07 -9.48
C ALA A 91 17.14 8.96 -8.72
N GLY A 92 17.75 7.78 -8.65
CA GLY A 92 19.03 7.58 -7.95
C GLY A 92 18.93 7.56 -6.43
N ARG A 93 17.72 7.40 -5.85
CA ARG A 93 17.48 7.44 -4.40
C ARG A 93 17.61 6.09 -3.72
N THR A 94 17.55 5.00 -4.47
CA THR A 94 17.67 3.63 -3.95
C THR A 94 18.21 2.70 -5.03
N THR A 95 18.30 1.40 -4.73
CA THR A 95 18.81 0.38 -5.63
C THR A 95 17.77 -0.69 -5.91
N TRP A 96 17.91 -1.43 -7.01
CA TRP A 96 17.04 -2.55 -7.34
C TRP A 96 17.10 -3.66 -6.29
N SER A 97 18.27 -3.91 -5.68
CA SER A 97 18.41 -4.89 -4.60
C SER A 97 17.50 -4.59 -3.41
N LYS A 98 17.48 -3.32 -2.96
CA LYS A 98 16.59 -2.87 -1.89
C LYS A 98 15.12 -2.92 -2.29
N THR A 99 14.82 -2.61 -3.54
CA THR A 99 13.47 -2.68 -4.11
C THR A 99 12.92 -4.09 -4.07
N PHE A 100 13.66 -5.08 -4.57
CA PHE A 100 13.24 -6.48 -4.54
C PHE A 100 13.11 -7.01 -3.12
N ARG A 101 14.03 -6.64 -2.22
CA ARG A 101 13.92 -6.97 -0.80
C ARG A 101 12.61 -6.46 -0.20
N ASN A 102 12.26 -5.19 -0.46
CA ASN A 102 11.02 -4.59 0.01
C ASN A 102 9.80 -5.34 -0.54
N TRP A 103 9.74 -5.58 -1.83
CA TRP A 103 8.62 -6.27 -2.46
C TRP A 103 8.37 -7.65 -1.88
N ILE A 104 9.44 -8.45 -1.71
CA ILE A 104 9.32 -9.81 -1.18
C ILE A 104 8.76 -9.79 0.24
N TRP A 105 9.33 -8.99 1.13
CA TRP A 105 8.92 -8.98 2.53
C TRP A 105 7.55 -8.34 2.75
N VAL A 106 7.22 -7.31 2.00
CA VAL A 106 5.87 -6.71 2.04
C VAL A 106 4.84 -7.69 1.48
N TRP A 107 5.15 -8.37 0.37
CA TRP A 107 4.26 -9.38 -0.20
C TRP A 107 3.96 -10.51 0.80
N ILE A 108 5.00 -11.03 1.45
CA ILE A 108 4.83 -12.05 2.50
C ILE A 108 3.94 -11.51 3.63
N GLY A 109 4.20 -10.30 4.10
CA GLY A 109 3.39 -9.66 5.13
C GLY A 109 1.93 -9.50 4.71
N ASN A 110 1.68 -8.98 3.51
CA ASN A 110 0.33 -8.82 2.97
C ASN A 110 -0.39 -10.17 2.87
N PHE A 111 0.28 -11.19 2.36
CA PHE A 111 -0.28 -12.54 2.20
C PHE A 111 -0.65 -13.15 3.56
N LEU A 112 0.24 -13.07 4.55
CA LEU A 112 -0.02 -13.60 5.88
C LEU A 112 -1.15 -12.85 6.61
N GLY A 113 -1.31 -11.55 6.34
CA GLY A 113 -2.38 -10.74 6.93
C GLY A 113 -3.76 -10.98 6.34
N THR A 114 -3.80 -11.40 5.09
CA THR A 114 -5.05 -11.64 4.37
C THR A 114 -5.71 -12.93 4.85
#